data_dbea11f352981383506e89078af204b3
#
_entry.id   dbea11f352981383506e89078af204b3
#
_cell.length_a   1.000
_cell.length_b   1.000
_cell.length_c   1.000
_cell.angle_alpha   90.00
_cell.angle_beta   90.00
_cell.angle_gamma   90.00
#
_symmetry.space_group_name_H-M   'P 1'
#
loop_
_entity.id
_entity.type
_entity.pdbx_description
1 polymer ?
#
loop_
_entity_poly.entity_id
_entity_poly.type
_entity_poly.pdbx_seq_one_letter_code
_entity_poly.pdbx_strand_id
1 'polypeptide(L)'
;MSKEELISMMRKFKDAFNKKDLEKTLSFFAEDADWVNPNGKFKGKEEIKNYFKWVFEINPDQKIIDSGVKIIAEEDKAVYEHILEGSFEGMKYQILALCIYESKGSKFQHLRSTFDRLSMAKQLAKGPIAKTAVNTIINRMEKGLK
;
A
#
# COMPACT_ATOMS: atom_id res chain seq x y z
N MET A 1 4.88 -8.92 -21.65
CA MET A 1 3.50 -8.52 -21.27
C MET A 1 3.27 -7.13 -21.84
N SER A 2 2.09 -6.88 -22.42
CA SER A 2 1.77 -5.54 -22.91
C SER A 2 1.42 -4.59 -21.74
N LYS A 3 1.44 -3.28 -22.02
CA LYS A 3 1.02 -2.24 -21.06
C LYS A 3 -0.41 -2.48 -20.56
N GLU A 4 -1.31 -2.84 -21.45
CA GLU A 4 -2.72 -3.11 -21.15
C GLU A 4 -2.88 -4.36 -20.27
N GLU A 5 -2.08 -5.39 -20.52
CA GLU A 5 -2.03 -6.59 -19.69
C GLU A 5 -1.52 -6.30 -18.28
N LEU A 6 -0.46 -5.47 -18.16
CA LEU A 6 0.05 -5.04 -16.86
C LEU A 6 -1.00 -4.25 -16.08
N ILE A 7 -1.65 -3.28 -16.69
CA ILE A 7 -2.74 -2.50 -16.06
C ILE A 7 -3.89 -3.41 -15.65
N SER A 8 -4.27 -4.36 -16.50
CA SER A 8 -5.32 -5.35 -16.19
C SER A 8 -4.92 -6.21 -14.98
N MET A 9 -3.68 -6.66 -14.93
CA MET A 9 -3.15 -7.44 -13.80
C MET A 9 -3.20 -6.65 -12.49
N MET A 10 -2.80 -5.37 -12.51
CA MET A 10 -2.85 -4.50 -11.34
C MET A 10 -4.27 -4.27 -10.83
N ARG A 11 -5.25 -4.11 -11.71
CA ARG A 11 -6.66 -3.99 -11.35
C ARG A 11 -7.19 -5.28 -10.69
N LYS A 12 -6.86 -6.44 -11.26
CA LYS A 12 -7.23 -7.74 -10.68
C LYS A 12 -6.58 -7.96 -9.32
N PHE A 13 -5.32 -7.54 -9.16
CA PHE A 13 -4.64 -7.55 -7.86
C PHE A 13 -5.37 -6.67 -6.83
N LYS A 14 -5.71 -5.42 -7.19
CA LYS A 14 -6.52 -4.54 -6.35
C LYS A 14 -7.83 -5.19 -5.92
N ASP A 15 -8.54 -5.80 -6.85
CA ASP A 15 -9.82 -6.46 -6.56
C ASP A 15 -9.65 -7.65 -5.59
N ALA A 16 -8.61 -8.46 -5.77
CA ALA A 16 -8.28 -9.56 -4.87
C ALA A 16 -7.92 -9.06 -3.46
N PHE A 17 -7.08 -8.03 -3.38
CA PHE A 17 -6.73 -7.38 -2.12
C PHE A 17 -7.98 -6.83 -1.40
N ASN A 18 -8.85 -6.14 -2.10
CA ASN A 18 -10.07 -5.56 -1.53
C ASN A 18 -11.05 -6.62 -1.03
N LYS A 19 -11.05 -7.81 -1.64
CA LYS A 19 -11.81 -8.98 -1.19
C LYS A 19 -11.15 -9.77 -0.08
N LYS A 20 -9.90 -9.41 0.32
CA LYS A 20 -9.08 -10.16 1.28
C LYS A 20 -8.81 -11.62 0.84
N ASP A 21 -8.84 -11.84 -0.46
CA ASP A 21 -8.51 -13.15 -1.06
C ASP A 21 -6.99 -13.31 -1.09
N LEU A 22 -6.44 -13.89 -0.01
CA LEU A 22 -5.00 -14.05 0.18
C LEU A 22 -4.35 -14.84 -0.96
N GLU A 23 -4.93 -15.97 -1.31
CA GLU A 23 -4.35 -16.86 -2.33
C GLU A 23 -4.37 -16.18 -3.70
N LYS A 24 -5.46 -15.53 -4.04
CA LYS A 24 -5.56 -14.76 -5.29
C LYS A 24 -4.59 -13.58 -5.29
N THR A 25 -4.48 -12.83 -4.19
CA THR A 25 -3.54 -11.72 -4.04
C THR A 25 -2.10 -12.19 -4.26
N LEU A 26 -1.71 -13.31 -3.64
CA LEU A 26 -0.37 -13.91 -3.79
C LEU A 26 -0.12 -14.49 -5.18
N SER A 27 -1.17 -14.89 -5.89
CA SER A 27 -1.03 -15.44 -7.23
C SER A 27 -0.43 -14.46 -8.25
N PHE A 28 -0.43 -13.16 -7.94
CA PHE A 28 0.18 -12.13 -8.79
C PHE A 28 1.69 -11.98 -8.60
N PHE A 29 2.28 -12.52 -7.54
CA PHE A 29 3.71 -12.42 -7.24
C PHE A 29 4.50 -13.63 -7.76
N ALA A 30 5.72 -13.36 -8.23
CA ALA A 30 6.71 -14.41 -8.50
C ALA A 30 7.16 -15.07 -7.21
N GLU A 31 7.71 -16.29 -7.29
CA GLU A 31 8.17 -17.02 -6.09
C GLU A 31 9.33 -16.29 -5.38
N ASP A 32 10.19 -15.65 -6.15
CA ASP A 32 11.34 -14.88 -5.69
C ASP A 32 11.09 -13.36 -5.68
N ALA A 33 9.83 -12.94 -5.73
CA ALA A 33 9.46 -11.51 -5.70
C ALA A 33 9.96 -10.83 -4.42
N ASP A 34 10.20 -9.54 -4.52
CA ASP A 34 10.47 -8.71 -3.35
C ASP A 34 9.53 -7.49 -3.27
N TRP A 35 9.22 -7.10 -2.05
CA TRP A 35 8.41 -5.93 -1.75
C TRP A 35 9.07 -5.07 -0.68
N VAL A 36 9.27 -3.80 -1.00
CA VAL A 36 9.77 -2.78 -0.06
C VAL A 36 8.67 -1.77 0.21
N ASN A 37 8.35 -1.56 1.47
CA ASN A 37 7.38 -0.55 1.90
C ASN A 37 7.77 0.06 3.26
N PRO A 38 7.05 1.05 3.80
CA PRO A 38 7.39 1.67 5.08
C PRO A 38 7.43 0.73 6.30
N ASN A 39 6.85 -0.47 6.19
CA ASN A 39 6.87 -1.48 7.25
C ASN A 39 8.10 -2.40 7.17
N GLY A 40 8.80 -2.45 6.03
CA GLY A 40 9.99 -3.26 5.88
C GLY A 40 10.27 -3.73 4.47
N LYS A 41 11.15 -4.72 4.39
CA LYS A 41 11.51 -5.43 3.17
C LYS A 41 11.08 -6.88 3.30
N PHE A 42 10.35 -7.38 2.33
CA PHE A 42 9.82 -8.75 2.29
C PHE A 42 10.38 -9.44 1.06
N LYS A 43 11.10 -10.54 1.24
CA LYS A 43 11.77 -11.29 0.18
C LYS A 43 11.14 -12.67 0.01
N GLY A 44 10.77 -12.96 -1.22
CA GLY A 44 10.09 -14.20 -1.57
C GLY A 44 8.61 -14.18 -1.19
N LYS A 45 7.87 -15.02 -1.87
CA LYS A 45 6.41 -15.09 -1.77
C LYS A 45 5.92 -15.45 -0.37
N GLU A 46 6.70 -16.21 0.40
CA GLU A 46 6.31 -16.59 1.76
C GLU A 46 6.35 -15.40 2.74
N GLU A 47 7.38 -14.54 2.68
CA GLU A 47 7.42 -13.33 3.51
C GLU A 47 6.31 -12.34 3.10
N ILE A 48 6.05 -12.21 1.80
CA ILE A 48 4.95 -11.38 1.26
C ILE A 48 3.59 -11.94 1.74
N LYS A 49 3.41 -13.27 1.77
CA LYS A 49 2.23 -13.93 2.31
C LYS A 49 2.01 -13.59 3.78
N ASN A 50 3.05 -13.70 4.59
CA ASN A 50 2.98 -13.39 6.01
C ASN A 50 2.63 -11.91 6.25
N TYR A 51 3.18 -11.02 5.42
CA TYR A 51 2.82 -9.60 5.46
C TYR A 51 1.34 -9.35 5.10
N PHE A 52 0.81 -9.97 4.05
CA PHE A 52 -0.62 -9.83 3.71
C PHE A 52 -1.54 -10.41 4.77
N LYS A 53 -1.18 -11.57 5.36
CA LYS A 53 -1.94 -12.11 6.51
C LYS A 53 -2.05 -11.09 7.63
N TRP A 54 -0.92 -10.54 8.05
CA TRP A 54 -0.87 -9.51 9.07
C TRP A 54 -1.72 -8.28 8.69
N VAL A 55 -1.60 -7.76 7.46
CA VAL A 55 -2.42 -6.62 7.00
C VAL A 55 -3.91 -6.93 7.06
N PHE A 56 -4.32 -8.09 6.60
CA PHE A 56 -5.73 -8.49 6.56
C PHE A 56 -6.32 -8.75 7.95
N GLU A 57 -5.49 -9.18 8.91
CA GLU A 57 -5.88 -9.37 10.30
C GLU A 57 -6.05 -8.04 11.04
N ILE A 58 -5.07 -7.14 10.93
CA ILE A 58 -5.11 -5.87 11.67
C ILE A 58 -5.99 -4.79 11.03
N ASN A 59 -6.22 -4.88 9.71
CA ASN A 59 -7.04 -3.94 8.95
C ASN A 59 -8.02 -4.71 8.03
N PRO A 60 -9.01 -5.42 8.59
CA PRO A 60 -9.91 -6.26 7.80
C PRO A 60 -10.76 -5.49 6.79
N ASP A 61 -10.99 -4.21 7.04
CA ASP A 61 -11.77 -3.32 6.17
C ASP A 61 -10.90 -2.43 5.26
N GLN A 62 -9.55 -2.56 5.32
CA GLN A 62 -8.67 -1.77 4.46
C GLN A 62 -8.96 -2.04 2.99
N LYS A 63 -9.06 -0.97 2.20
CA LYS A 63 -9.29 -1.00 0.76
C LYS A 63 -8.32 -0.10 0.02
N ILE A 64 -8.01 -0.52 -1.20
CA ILE A 64 -7.35 0.29 -2.23
C ILE A 64 -8.44 0.94 -3.07
N ILE A 65 -8.45 2.26 -3.11
CA ILE A 65 -9.41 3.07 -3.88
C ILE A 65 -8.65 3.92 -4.89
N ASP A 66 -9.17 4.06 -6.09
CA ASP A 66 -8.54 4.90 -7.12
C ASP A 66 -8.52 6.36 -6.67
N SER A 67 -7.36 7.02 -6.79
CA SER A 67 -7.18 8.44 -6.45
C SER A 67 -7.74 9.40 -7.51
N GLY A 68 -8.12 8.87 -8.67
CA GLY A 68 -8.45 9.65 -9.87
C GLY A 68 -7.30 9.76 -10.87
N VAL A 69 -6.07 9.48 -10.43
CA VAL A 69 -4.92 9.36 -11.33
C VAL A 69 -4.92 7.97 -11.97
N LYS A 70 -4.84 7.94 -13.30
CA LYS A 70 -4.75 6.66 -14.04
C LYS A 70 -3.43 5.96 -13.74
N ILE A 71 -3.44 4.63 -13.77
CA ILE A 71 -2.21 3.83 -13.73
C ILE A 71 -1.33 4.24 -14.93
N ILE A 72 -0.09 4.61 -14.63
CA ILE A 72 0.93 4.95 -15.62
C ILE A 72 1.78 3.69 -15.80
N ALA A 73 1.83 3.16 -17.03
CA ALA A 73 2.61 1.96 -17.33
C ALA A 73 3.45 2.16 -18.57
N GLU A 74 4.67 1.63 -18.52
CA GLU A 74 5.63 1.61 -19.62
C GLU A 74 6.40 0.29 -19.56
N GLU A 75 6.41 -0.45 -20.66
CA GLU A 75 7.02 -1.78 -20.75
C GLU A 75 6.57 -2.72 -19.62
N ASP A 76 7.50 -3.13 -18.76
CA ASP A 76 7.29 -4.05 -17.64
C ASP A 76 7.07 -3.34 -16.30
N LYS A 77 6.96 -1.99 -16.31
CA LYS A 77 6.85 -1.15 -15.12
C LYS A 77 5.55 -0.37 -15.11
N ALA A 78 5.05 -0.17 -13.90
CA ALA A 78 3.89 0.70 -13.71
C ALA A 78 3.96 1.46 -12.38
N VAL A 79 3.37 2.64 -12.39
CA VAL A 79 3.16 3.46 -11.21
C VAL A 79 1.67 3.60 -10.97
N TYR A 80 1.27 3.39 -9.72
CA TYR A 80 -0.12 3.51 -9.31
C TYR A 80 -0.24 4.36 -8.04
N GLU A 81 -0.87 5.51 -8.20
CA GLU A 81 -1.31 6.33 -7.09
C GLU A 81 -2.72 5.91 -6.68
N HIS A 82 -2.94 5.70 -5.41
CA HIS A 82 -4.23 5.28 -4.88
C HIS A 82 -4.42 5.75 -3.44
N ILE A 83 -5.64 5.64 -2.97
CA ILE A 83 -5.99 5.89 -1.58
C ILE A 83 -6.05 4.55 -0.85
N LEU A 84 -5.40 4.47 0.31
CA LEU A 84 -5.66 3.43 1.30
C LEU A 84 -6.66 3.96 2.31
N GLU A 85 -7.81 3.33 2.43
CA GLU A 85 -8.77 3.63 3.48
C GLU A 85 -9.07 2.39 4.32
N GLY A 86 -9.38 2.60 5.58
CA GLY A 86 -9.70 1.52 6.50
C GLY A 86 -9.96 2.05 7.89
N SER A 87 -9.98 1.13 8.87
CA SER A 87 -10.07 1.51 10.27
C SER A 87 -9.03 0.74 11.09
N PHE A 88 -8.56 1.37 12.15
CA PHE A 88 -7.71 0.76 13.16
C PHE A 88 -8.24 1.13 14.54
N GLU A 89 -8.49 0.14 15.38
CA GLU A 89 -9.11 0.33 16.71
C GLU A 89 -10.38 1.22 16.70
N GLY A 90 -11.20 1.06 15.65
CA GLY A 90 -12.45 1.80 15.45
C GLY A 90 -12.27 3.22 14.90
N MET A 91 -11.06 3.68 14.67
CA MET A 91 -10.77 4.98 14.06
C MET A 91 -10.51 4.83 12.57
N LYS A 92 -11.24 5.58 11.76
CA LYS A 92 -11.08 5.59 10.30
C LYS A 92 -9.86 6.39 9.87
N TYR A 93 -9.21 5.92 8.82
CA TYR A 93 -8.14 6.65 8.14
C TYR A 93 -8.30 6.57 6.63
N GLN A 94 -7.76 7.58 5.96
CA GLN A 94 -7.66 7.65 4.52
C GLN A 94 -6.32 8.35 4.19
N ILE A 95 -5.44 7.65 3.49
CA ILE A 95 -4.10 8.14 3.18
C ILE A 95 -3.73 7.88 1.73
N LEU A 96 -2.93 8.78 1.17
CA LEU A 96 -2.35 8.61 -0.15
C LEU A 96 -1.25 7.55 -0.11
N ALA A 97 -1.24 6.69 -1.10
CA ALA A 97 -0.19 5.70 -1.33
C ALA A 97 0.27 5.72 -2.79
N LEU A 98 1.53 5.45 -2.99
CA LEU A 98 2.15 5.32 -4.30
C LEU A 98 2.90 4.00 -4.39
N CYS A 99 2.64 3.23 -5.44
CA CYS A 99 3.29 1.96 -5.67
C CYS A 99 3.96 1.93 -7.05
N ILE A 100 5.17 1.39 -7.09
CA ILE A 100 5.90 1.08 -8.32
C ILE A 100 5.94 -0.43 -8.46
N TYR A 101 5.44 -0.94 -9.56
CA TYR A 101 5.41 -2.35 -9.91
C TYR A 101 6.38 -2.61 -11.05
N GLU A 102 7.22 -3.63 -10.88
CA GLU A 102 8.05 -4.19 -11.96
C GLU A 102 7.62 -5.64 -12.15
N SER A 103 7.30 -6.01 -13.38
CA SER A 103 6.81 -7.35 -13.71
C SER A 103 7.85 -8.14 -14.50
N LYS A 104 7.85 -9.45 -14.30
CA LYS A 104 8.60 -10.41 -15.10
C LYS A 104 7.64 -11.50 -15.57
N GLY A 105 7.48 -11.60 -16.90
CA GLY A 105 6.40 -12.43 -17.44
C GLY A 105 5.03 -11.91 -17.00
N SER A 106 4.21 -12.78 -16.41
CA SER A 106 2.87 -12.45 -15.93
C SER A 106 2.79 -12.29 -14.41
N LYS A 107 3.90 -11.91 -13.75
CA LYS A 107 4.00 -11.78 -12.29
C LYS A 107 4.69 -10.49 -11.89
N PHE A 108 4.33 -9.95 -10.73
CA PHE A 108 5.09 -8.91 -10.06
C PHE A 108 6.39 -9.51 -9.53
N GLN A 109 7.52 -8.93 -9.93
CA GLN A 109 8.85 -9.32 -9.48
C GLN A 109 9.36 -8.38 -8.40
N HIS A 110 9.21 -7.07 -8.61
CA HIS A 110 9.61 -6.06 -7.63
C HIS A 110 8.44 -5.11 -7.37
N LEU A 111 8.10 -4.93 -6.10
CA LEU A 111 7.11 -3.97 -5.66
C LEU A 111 7.74 -3.00 -4.67
N ARG A 112 7.56 -1.71 -4.91
CA ARG A 112 7.93 -0.65 -3.97
C ARG A 112 6.72 0.19 -3.67
N SER A 113 6.43 0.38 -2.40
CA SER A 113 5.29 1.18 -1.96
C SER A 113 5.73 2.24 -0.97
N THR A 114 5.11 3.39 -1.05
CA THR A 114 5.17 4.40 0.00
C THR A 114 3.77 4.86 0.33
N PHE A 115 3.55 5.21 1.58
CA PHE A 115 2.32 5.82 2.05
C PHE A 115 2.62 6.75 3.22
N ASP A 116 1.77 7.74 3.42
CA ASP A 116 1.97 8.79 4.42
C ASP A 116 1.64 8.27 5.83
N ARG A 117 2.66 7.72 6.49
CA ARG A 117 2.55 7.22 7.87
C ARG A 117 2.29 8.34 8.89
N LEU A 118 2.77 9.55 8.62
CA LEU A 118 2.55 10.68 9.52
C LEU A 118 1.10 11.15 9.46
N SER A 119 0.55 11.25 8.26
CA SER A 119 -0.89 11.52 8.06
C SER A 119 -1.75 10.43 8.70
N MET A 120 -1.36 9.17 8.54
CA MET A 120 -2.03 8.04 9.19
C MET A 120 -1.98 8.17 10.73
N ALA A 121 -0.80 8.43 11.30
CA ALA A 121 -0.62 8.62 12.74
C ALA A 121 -1.47 9.79 13.27
N LYS A 122 -1.56 10.90 12.51
CA LYS A 122 -2.41 12.05 12.87
C LYS A 122 -3.89 11.68 12.94
N GLN A 123 -4.37 10.87 12.02
CA GLN A 123 -5.78 10.40 11.98
C GLN A 123 -6.07 9.38 13.09
N LEU A 124 -5.10 8.55 13.44
CA LEU A 124 -5.23 7.47 14.42
C LEU A 124 -4.81 7.85 15.84
N ALA A 125 -4.32 9.08 16.08
CA ALA A 125 -3.91 9.54 17.41
C ALA A 125 -5.12 9.66 18.33
N LYS A 126 -5.21 8.78 19.34
CA LYS A 126 -6.28 8.73 20.32
C LYS A 126 -5.88 9.41 21.62
N GLY A 127 -6.75 10.32 22.06
CA GLY A 127 -6.55 11.05 23.31
C GLY A 127 -5.55 12.22 23.19
N PRO A 128 -5.49 13.08 24.23
CA PRO A 128 -4.72 14.32 24.17
C PRO A 128 -3.20 14.09 24.08
N ILE A 129 -2.68 13.08 24.76
CA ILE A 129 -1.24 12.79 24.78
C ILE A 129 -0.74 12.39 23.40
N ALA A 130 -1.40 11.41 22.75
CA ALA A 130 -1.02 10.95 21.42
C ALA A 130 -1.15 12.07 20.37
N LYS A 131 -2.23 12.85 20.42
CA LYS A 131 -2.44 14.01 19.54
C LYS A 131 -1.33 15.06 19.72
N THR A 132 -0.96 15.38 20.95
CA THR A 132 0.11 16.34 21.26
C THR A 132 1.46 15.83 20.72
N ALA A 133 1.79 14.55 20.92
CA ALA A 133 3.04 13.96 20.44
C ALA A 133 3.15 14.04 18.90
N VAL A 134 2.11 13.63 18.18
CA VAL A 134 2.06 13.69 16.71
C VAL A 134 2.15 15.14 16.22
N ASN A 135 1.36 16.06 16.81
CA ASN A 135 1.38 17.47 16.43
C ASN A 135 2.73 18.14 16.69
N THR A 136 3.42 17.75 17.77
CA THR A 136 4.77 18.27 18.08
C THR A 136 5.76 17.90 16.98
N ILE A 137 5.72 16.64 16.49
CA ILE A 137 6.57 16.19 15.39
C ILE A 137 6.24 16.98 14.13
N ILE A 138 4.96 17.09 13.77
CA ILE A 138 4.50 17.82 12.57
C ILE A 138 4.96 19.28 12.65
N ASN A 139 4.72 19.98 13.75
CA ASN A 139 5.08 21.38 13.92
C ASN A 139 6.60 21.61 13.80
N ARG A 140 7.42 20.65 14.28
CA ARG A 140 8.88 20.73 14.10
C ARG A 140 9.28 20.57 12.63
N MET A 141 8.63 19.70 11.88
CA MET A 141 8.88 19.49 10.45
C MET A 141 8.43 20.69 9.61
N GLU A 142 7.35 21.35 10.02
CA GLU A 142 6.76 22.50 9.32
C GLU A 142 7.32 23.87 9.81
N LYS A 143 8.34 23.86 10.67
CA LYS A 143 8.91 25.10 11.22
C LYS A 143 9.43 26.01 10.12
N GLY A 144 8.87 27.21 10.03
CA GLY A 144 9.22 28.21 9.01
C GLY A 144 8.46 28.10 7.69
N LEU A 145 7.52 27.15 7.57
CA LEU A 145 6.67 26.99 6.38
C LEU A 145 5.55 28.06 6.31
N LYS A 146 5.13 28.60 7.45
CA LYS A 146 4.03 29.60 7.59
C LYS A 146 4.53 30.85 8.27
#